data_d0df7673aa5410577212d33071c5448c
#
_entry.id   d0df7673aa5410577212d33071c5448c
#
_cell.length_a   1.000
_cell.length_b   1.000
_cell.length_c   1.000
_cell.angle_alpha   90.00
_cell.angle_beta   90.00
_cell.angle_gamma   90.00
#
_symmetry.space_group_name_H-M   'P 1'
#
loop_
_entity.id
_entity.type
_entity.pdbx_description
1 polymer ?
#
loop_
_entity_poly.entity_id
_entity_poly.type
_entity_poly.pdbx_seq_one_letter_code
_entity_poly.pdbx_strand_id
1 'polypeptide(L)'
;MPYSTWVVVHSSTKCAWFKESSEKDPNQRYSDYYIWMNDIPESEKKEIEARHQEASPESSTRGRYVEANAPRAKYYEKNFFECQPALNYGFAHPDPNHPWEQSVDAPGPQAVRREIRNIMAFWFDKGVDGFRVDMASSLIKNDPDKKEVSKLWNEMRAWKDKYYPETVLISEWANPQQAIPAGFNIDFYIHFGLKGYASLFFDRKTPWGKWEQ
;
A
#
# COMPACT_ATOMS: atom_id res chain seq x y z
N MET A 1 -20.62 -2.31 -16.77
CA MET A 1 -19.40 -1.59 -16.35
C MET A 1 -18.52 -2.56 -15.56
N PRO A 2 -17.42 -3.08 -16.12
CA PRO A 2 -16.51 -3.95 -15.41
C PRO A 2 -15.60 -3.13 -14.49
N TYR A 3 -15.81 -3.22 -13.18
CA TYR A 3 -14.85 -2.74 -12.19
C TYR A 3 -13.86 -3.84 -11.84
N SER A 4 -12.60 -3.47 -11.65
CA SER A 4 -11.59 -4.36 -11.09
C SER A 4 -11.13 -3.85 -9.74
N THR A 5 -10.99 -4.75 -8.76
CA THR A 5 -10.24 -4.44 -7.54
C THR A 5 -8.76 -4.44 -7.87
N TRP A 6 -8.08 -3.39 -7.49
CA TRP A 6 -6.67 -3.22 -7.76
C TRP A 6 -5.87 -3.01 -6.48
N VAL A 7 -5.02 -3.98 -6.19
CA VAL A 7 -4.11 -3.93 -5.06
C VAL A 7 -2.83 -3.23 -5.52
N VAL A 8 -2.67 -1.98 -5.12
CA VAL A 8 -1.54 -1.13 -5.54
C VAL A 8 -0.43 -1.05 -4.50
N VAL A 9 -0.70 -1.45 -3.26
CA VAL A 9 0.18 -1.22 -2.10
C VAL A 9 1.26 -2.29 -1.95
N HIS A 10 1.05 -3.47 -2.53
CA HIS A 10 1.98 -4.59 -2.49
C HIS A 10 1.91 -5.47 -3.73
N SER A 11 2.85 -6.38 -3.85
CA SER A 11 2.77 -7.50 -4.78
C SER A 11 2.82 -8.85 -4.03
N SER A 12 3.25 -9.91 -4.69
CA SER A 12 3.54 -11.20 -4.07
C SER A 12 5.05 -11.45 -4.04
N THR A 13 5.54 -12.16 -3.01
CA THR A 13 6.92 -12.69 -3.00
C THR A 13 7.21 -13.62 -4.18
N LYS A 14 6.19 -14.15 -4.85
CA LYS A 14 6.31 -14.95 -6.08
C LYS A 14 6.38 -14.10 -7.35
N CYS A 15 6.10 -12.79 -7.27
CA CYS A 15 6.17 -11.86 -8.39
C CYS A 15 7.59 -11.75 -8.93
N ALA A 16 7.72 -11.65 -10.25
CA ALA A 16 9.02 -11.47 -10.90
C ALA A 16 9.75 -10.21 -10.41
N TRP A 17 9.03 -9.13 -10.17
CA TRP A 17 9.60 -7.89 -9.64
C TRP A 17 10.26 -8.08 -8.28
N PHE A 18 9.59 -8.82 -7.36
CA PHE A 18 10.15 -9.07 -6.04
C PHE A 18 11.37 -9.97 -6.11
N LYS A 19 11.33 -11.03 -6.92
CA LYS A 19 12.46 -11.94 -7.12
C LYS A 19 13.67 -11.20 -7.66
N GLU A 20 13.50 -10.36 -8.69
CA GLU A 20 14.58 -9.56 -9.23
C GLU A 20 15.10 -8.55 -8.17
N SER A 21 14.20 -7.86 -7.47
CA SER A 21 14.56 -6.92 -6.40
C SER A 21 15.30 -7.58 -5.22
N SER A 22 15.09 -8.88 -4.98
CA SER A 22 15.76 -9.62 -3.92
C SER A 22 17.22 -9.98 -4.24
N GLU A 23 17.64 -9.81 -5.49
CA GLU A 23 19.04 -9.99 -5.91
C GLU A 23 19.91 -8.81 -5.48
N LYS A 24 21.22 -8.98 -5.51
CA LYS A 24 22.16 -7.95 -5.02
C LYS A 24 22.41 -6.82 -6.02
N ASP A 25 22.09 -7.01 -7.29
CA ASP A 25 22.41 -6.04 -8.35
C ASP A 25 21.50 -4.80 -8.28
N PRO A 26 22.01 -3.61 -7.91
CA PRO A 26 21.22 -2.39 -7.83
C PRO A 26 20.83 -1.82 -9.21
N ASN A 27 21.42 -2.31 -10.30
CA ASN A 27 21.16 -1.83 -11.66
C ASN A 27 19.95 -2.51 -12.31
N GLN A 28 19.39 -3.54 -11.67
CA GLN A 28 18.21 -4.20 -12.18
C GLN A 28 16.98 -3.28 -12.11
N ARG A 29 16.07 -3.45 -13.07
CA ARG A 29 14.90 -2.58 -13.27
C ARG A 29 14.04 -2.44 -12.02
N TYR A 30 13.85 -3.52 -11.28
CA TYR A 30 12.95 -3.58 -10.12
C TYR A 30 13.69 -3.49 -8.79
N SER A 31 14.98 -3.20 -8.79
CA SER A 31 15.84 -3.20 -7.60
C SER A 31 15.25 -2.39 -6.44
N ASP A 32 14.72 -1.20 -6.70
CA ASP A 32 14.19 -0.27 -5.69
C ASP A 32 12.65 -0.25 -5.64
N TYR A 33 11.98 -1.25 -6.21
CA TYR A 33 10.52 -1.35 -6.15
C TYR A 33 9.99 -1.78 -4.79
N TYR A 34 10.85 -2.31 -3.93
CA TYR A 34 10.53 -2.75 -2.56
C TYR A 34 11.47 -2.12 -1.55
N ILE A 35 11.07 -2.17 -0.29
CA ILE A 35 11.81 -1.55 0.80
C ILE A 35 12.63 -2.63 1.49
N TRP A 36 13.95 -2.58 1.35
CA TRP A 36 14.91 -3.54 1.85
C TRP A 36 15.82 -2.92 2.90
N MET A 37 16.11 -3.66 4.00
CA MET A 37 16.99 -3.19 5.06
C MET A 37 17.80 -4.34 5.67
N ASN A 38 18.99 -4.01 6.18
CA ASN A 38 19.86 -4.99 6.86
C ASN A 38 19.68 -5.00 8.38
N ASP A 39 19.07 -3.97 8.93
CA ASP A 39 18.75 -3.89 10.35
C ASP A 39 17.39 -3.24 10.56
N ILE A 40 16.72 -3.61 11.65
CA ILE A 40 15.40 -3.14 12.06
C ILE A 40 15.40 -2.92 13.57
N PRO A 41 14.45 -2.12 14.12
CA PRO A 41 14.33 -1.92 15.55
C PRO A 41 14.23 -3.25 16.33
N GLU A 42 14.80 -3.28 17.53
CA GLU A 42 14.79 -4.48 18.37
C GLU A 42 13.37 -4.97 18.73
N SER A 43 12.43 -4.05 18.84
CA SER A 43 11.02 -4.38 19.03
C SER A 43 10.44 -5.18 17.86
N GLU A 44 10.85 -4.87 16.64
CA GLU A 44 10.41 -5.58 15.43
C GLU A 44 11.09 -6.96 15.30
N LYS A 45 12.36 -7.10 15.73
CA LYS A 45 13.02 -8.42 15.81
C LYS A 45 12.27 -9.35 16.76
N LYS A 46 11.91 -8.86 17.95
CA LYS A 46 11.09 -9.63 18.90
C LYS A 46 9.71 -9.98 18.35
N GLU A 47 9.11 -9.08 17.59
CA GLU A 47 7.81 -9.35 16.93
C GLU A 47 7.94 -10.44 15.87
N ILE A 48 9.03 -10.48 15.10
CA ILE A 48 9.33 -11.56 14.15
C ILE A 48 9.50 -12.89 14.89
N GLU A 49 10.28 -12.91 15.96
CA GLU A 49 10.49 -14.12 16.78
C GLU A 49 9.17 -14.64 17.37
N ALA A 50 8.35 -13.75 17.92
CA ALA A 50 7.04 -14.12 18.46
C ALA A 50 6.10 -14.68 17.39
N ARG A 51 6.12 -14.08 16.20
CA ARG A 51 5.32 -14.50 15.05
C ARG A 51 5.72 -15.89 14.54
N HIS A 52 7.01 -16.21 14.54
CA HIS A 52 7.51 -17.54 14.14
C HIS A 52 7.07 -18.67 15.09
N GLN A 53 6.56 -18.34 16.28
CA GLN A 53 5.99 -19.31 17.21
C GLN A 53 4.49 -19.56 17.02
N GLU A 54 3.84 -18.82 16.11
CA GLU A 54 2.43 -19.02 15.79
C GLU A 54 2.23 -20.29 14.96
N ALA A 55 1.00 -20.83 14.97
CA ALA A 55 0.65 -22.02 14.19
C ALA A 55 0.71 -21.78 12.68
N SER A 56 0.49 -20.54 12.25
CA SER A 56 0.57 -20.09 10.85
C SER A 56 1.21 -18.70 10.78
N PRO A 57 2.53 -18.62 10.95
CA PRO A 57 3.25 -17.32 10.95
C PRO A 57 3.00 -16.47 9.71
N GLU A 58 2.91 -17.13 8.55
CA GLU A 58 2.69 -16.50 7.25
C GLU A 58 1.33 -15.78 7.14
N SER A 59 0.36 -16.19 7.96
CA SER A 59 -0.98 -15.58 8.04
C SER A 59 -1.07 -14.45 9.07
N SER A 60 0.00 -14.19 9.81
CA SER A 60 0.02 -13.13 10.81
C SER A 60 0.07 -11.75 10.16
N THR A 61 -0.80 -10.86 10.63
CA THR A 61 -0.83 -9.45 10.20
C THR A 61 0.03 -8.55 11.09
N ARG A 62 0.57 -9.09 12.20
CA ARG A 62 1.40 -8.34 13.14
C ARG A 62 2.78 -8.03 12.57
N GLY A 63 3.39 -6.97 13.09
CA GLY A 63 4.71 -6.52 12.70
C GLY A 63 4.77 -5.91 11.30
N ARG A 64 5.83 -5.18 11.06
CA ARG A 64 6.04 -4.44 9.80
C ARG A 64 7.00 -5.15 8.85
N TYR A 65 7.93 -5.93 9.38
CA TYR A 65 9.05 -6.50 8.63
C TYR A 65 9.03 -8.02 8.60
N VAL A 66 9.68 -8.58 7.58
CA VAL A 66 9.88 -10.01 7.38
C VAL A 66 11.35 -10.30 7.20
N GLU A 67 11.86 -11.36 7.83
CA GLU A 67 13.20 -11.84 7.63
C GLU A 67 13.26 -12.67 6.34
N ALA A 68 14.03 -12.19 5.37
CA ALA A 68 14.11 -12.76 4.03
C ALA A 68 15.41 -13.54 3.79
N ASN A 69 16.51 -13.14 4.43
CA ASN A 69 17.85 -13.66 4.16
C ASN A 69 18.20 -13.69 2.65
N ALA A 70 17.77 -12.64 1.93
CA ALA A 70 17.99 -12.52 0.50
C ALA A 70 19.38 -11.92 0.20
N PRO A 71 19.94 -12.13 -1.00
CA PRO A 71 21.19 -11.49 -1.42
C PRO A 71 21.15 -9.96 -1.28
N ARG A 72 19.98 -9.33 -1.50
CA ARG A 72 19.75 -7.89 -1.41
C ARG A 72 19.91 -7.38 0.02
N ALA A 73 19.20 -7.98 0.98
CA ALA A 73 19.22 -7.59 2.39
C ALA A 73 18.55 -8.65 3.28
N LYS A 74 18.73 -8.48 4.59
CA LYS A 74 18.21 -9.41 5.58
C LYS A 74 16.69 -9.33 5.75
N TYR A 75 16.11 -8.12 5.63
CA TYR A 75 14.69 -7.89 5.86
C TYR A 75 14.05 -7.11 4.69
N TYR A 76 12.73 -7.29 4.53
CA TYR A 76 11.89 -6.42 3.70
C TYR A 76 10.65 -5.95 4.47
N GLU A 77 10.08 -4.84 4.04
CA GLU A 77 8.82 -4.36 4.59
C GLU A 77 7.65 -5.09 3.93
N LYS A 78 6.72 -5.63 4.76
CA LYS A 78 5.47 -6.20 4.30
C LYS A 78 4.33 -5.18 4.38
N ASN A 79 3.27 -5.42 3.62
CA ASN A 79 2.02 -4.66 3.77
C ASN A 79 1.11 -5.30 4.81
N PHE A 80 0.61 -6.50 4.55
CA PHE A 80 -0.35 -7.19 5.42
C PHE A 80 0.18 -8.57 5.83
N PHE A 81 0.23 -9.53 4.91
CA PHE A 81 0.84 -10.83 5.16
C PHE A 81 2.33 -10.87 4.77
N GLU A 82 3.08 -11.85 5.25
CA GLU A 82 4.49 -12.02 4.90
C GLU A 82 4.72 -12.15 3.39
N CYS A 83 3.83 -12.84 2.69
CA CYS A 83 3.92 -13.00 1.24
C CYS A 83 3.55 -11.74 0.43
N GLN A 84 3.25 -10.62 1.10
CA GLN A 84 2.81 -9.36 0.49
C GLN A 84 3.84 -8.24 0.71
N PRO A 85 4.98 -8.26 0.01
CA PRO A 85 6.00 -7.22 0.13
C PRO A 85 5.44 -5.88 -0.33
N ALA A 86 5.64 -4.84 0.49
CA ALA A 86 5.17 -3.50 0.22
C ALA A 86 5.94 -2.88 -0.95
N LEU A 87 5.22 -2.27 -1.89
CA LEU A 87 5.82 -1.48 -2.95
C LEU A 87 6.35 -0.15 -2.40
N ASN A 88 7.50 0.27 -2.90
CA ASN A 88 8.20 1.47 -2.45
C ASN A 88 7.66 2.73 -3.13
N TYR A 89 6.66 3.36 -2.55
CA TYR A 89 6.18 4.69 -2.96
C TYR A 89 6.95 5.85 -2.30
N GLY A 90 7.92 5.52 -1.46
CA GLY A 90 8.72 6.47 -0.70
C GLY A 90 8.14 6.84 0.66
N PHE A 91 8.91 7.65 1.35
CA PHE A 91 8.60 8.19 2.67
C PHE A 91 8.36 9.69 2.56
N ALA A 92 7.28 10.19 3.20
CA ALA A 92 7.02 11.63 3.26
C ALA A 92 8.08 12.36 4.10
N HIS A 93 8.50 11.73 5.19
CA HIS A 93 9.52 12.22 6.11
C HIS A 93 10.56 11.11 6.36
N PRO A 94 11.53 10.92 5.45
CA PRO A 94 12.60 9.93 5.64
C PRO A 94 13.44 10.24 6.88
N ASP A 95 13.76 9.21 7.67
CA ASP A 95 14.74 9.34 8.76
C ASP A 95 16.15 9.27 8.17
N PRO A 96 17.02 10.29 8.38
CA PRO A 96 18.39 10.29 7.87
C PRO A 96 19.25 9.14 8.43
N ASN A 97 18.87 8.53 9.54
CA ASN A 97 19.54 7.35 10.10
C ASN A 97 19.11 6.04 9.42
N HIS A 98 18.08 6.08 8.57
CA HIS A 98 17.54 4.92 7.87
C HIS A 98 17.79 5.05 6.35
N PRO A 99 18.94 4.62 5.83
CA PRO A 99 19.33 4.82 4.43
C PRO A 99 18.39 4.12 3.42
N TRP A 100 17.54 3.22 3.87
CA TRP A 100 16.49 2.58 3.05
C TRP A 100 15.22 3.41 2.90
N GLU A 101 15.05 4.44 3.71
CA GLU A 101 13.89 5.33 3.62
C GLU A 101 14.11 6.35 2.49
N GLN A 102 13.80 5.93 1.28
CA GLN A 102 13.87 6.81 0.10
C GLN A 102 12.75 7.87 0.17
N SER A 103 13.05 9.11 -0.15
CA SER A 103 12.03 10.15 -0.27
C SER A 103 11.07 9.84 -1.41
N VAL A 104 9.89 10.45 -1.38
CA VAL A 104 8.88 10.32 -2.44
C VAL A 104 9.40 10.73 -3.84
N ASP A 105 10.40 11.58 -3.90
CA ASP A 105 11.00 12.08 -5.14
C ASP A 105 12.20 11.25 -5.61
N ALA A 106 12.63 10.25 -4.85
CA ALA A 106 13.73 9.38 -5.23
C ALA A 106 13.42 8.54 -6.48
N PRO A 107 14.44 8.13 -7.25
CA PRO A 107 14.26 7.39 -8.50
C PRO A 107 13.43 6.11 -8.37
N GLY A 108 13.62 5.33 -7.29
CA GLY A 108 12.89 4.09 -7.01
C GLY A 108 11.39 4.33 -6.86
N PRO A 109 10.93 5.14 -5.88
CA PRO A 109 9.52 5.52 -5.74
C PRO A 109 8.90 6.09 -7.01
N GLN A 110 9.63 6.93 -7.74
CA GLN A 110 9.15 7.48 -9.01
C GLN A 110 9.01 6.40 -10.10
N ALA A 111 9.87 5.39 -10.11
CA ALA A 111 9.75 4.26 -11.02
C ALA A 111 8.51 3.41 -10.71
N VAL A 112 8.22 3.14 -9.43
CA VAL A 112 7.00 2.47 -9.00
C VAL A 112 5.76 3.24 -9.48
N ARG A 113 5.69 4.56 -9.26
CA ARG A 113 4.56 5.40 -9.70
C ARG A 113 4.34 5.34 -11.21
N ARG A 114 5.43 5.35 -12.01
CA ARG A 114 5.31 5.19 -13.48
C ARG A 114 4.74 3.83 -13.85
N GLU A 115 5.21 2.77 -13.21
CA GLU A 115 4.73 1.42 -13.51
C GLU A 115 3.25 1.24 -13.17
N ILE A 116 2.80 1.80 -12.05
CA ILE A 116 1.39 1.80 -11.66
C ILE A 116 0.53 2.52 -12.70
N ARG A 117 0.99 3.64 -13.27
CA ARG A 117 0.28 4.29 -14.40
C ARG A 117 0.24 3.42 -15.65
N ASN A 118 1.31 2.70 -15.95
CA ASN A 118 1.35 1.78 -17.08
C ASN A 118 0.34 0.64 -16.91
N ILE A 119 0.19 0.12 -15.69
CA ILE A 119 -0.81 -0.90 -15.36
C ILE A 119 -2.22 -0.34 -15.53
N MET A 120 -2.48 0.87 -15.03
CA MET A 120 -3.79 1.54 -15.24
C MET A 120 -4.09 1.67 -16.74
N ALA A 121 -3.16 2.21 -17.52
CA ALA A 121 -3.30 2.37 -18.94
C ALA A 121 -3.63 1.06 -19.65
N PHE A 122 -2.86 0.01 -19.35
CA PHE A 122 -3.08 -1.32 -19.93
C PHE A 122 -4.50 -1.84 -19.74
N TRP A 123 -5.07 -1.67 -18.54
CA TRP A 123 -6.43 -2.13 -18.27
C TRP A 123 -7.51 -1.21 -18.84
N PHE A 124 -7.30 0.10 -18.82
CA PHE A 124 -8.21 1.06 -19.46
C PHE A 124 -8.28 0.85 -20.97
N ASP A 125 -7.15 0.59 -21.64
CA ASP A 125 -7.10 0.24 -23.05
C ASP A 125 -7.83 -1.07 -23.39
N LYS A 126 -8.02 -1.94 -22.39
CA LYS A 126 -8.83 -3.16 -22.50
C LYS A 126 -10.29 -2.98 -22.13
N GLY A 127 -10.73 -1.74 -21.85
CA GLY A 127 -12.13 -1.42 -21.59
C GLY A 127 -12.58 -1.59 -20.14
N VAL A 128 -11.67 -1.56 -19.17
CA VAL A 128 -12.04 -1.46 -17.74
C VAL A 128 -12.51 -0.04 -17.47
N ASP A 129 -13.69 0.11 -16.89
CA ASP A 129 -14.32 1.42 -16.62
C ASP A 129 -13.81 2.08 -15.33
N GLY A 130 -13.07 1.36 -14.49
CA GLY A 130 -12.54 1.93 -13.26
C GLY A 130 -11.88 0.90 -12.32
N PHE A 131 -11.28 1.43 -11.27
CA PHE A 131 -10.63 0.63 -10.23
C PHE A 131 -11.17 0.96 -8.85
N ARG A 132 -11.44 -0.09 -8.07
CA ARG A 132 -11.48 0.01 -6.62
C ARG A 132 -10.05 -0.19 -6.13
N VAL A 133 -9.48 0.85 -5.56
CA VAL A 133 -8.09 0.91 -5.11
C VAL A 133 -7.98 0.48 -3.65
N ASP A 134 -7.35 -0.65 -3.43
CA ASP A 134 -7.12 -1.21 -2.11
C ASP A 134 -6.16 -0.35 -1.30
N MET A 135 -6.48 -0.11 -0.01
CA MET A 135 -5.65 0.62 0.95
C MET A 135 -5.07 1.94 0.42
N ALA A 136 -5.86 2.70 -0.33
CA ALA A 136 -5.41 3.88 -1.09
C ALA A 136 -4.68 4.94 -0.26
N SER A 137 -4.96 5.03 1.06
CA SER A 137 -4.38 6.01 1.98
C SER A 137 -2.99 5.63 2.52
N SER A 138 -2.48 4.42 2.23
CA SER A 138 -1.33 3.85 2.94
C SER A 138 -0.09 3.64 2.07
N LEU A 139 -0.09 4.12 0.81
CA LEU A 139 1.01 3.89 -0.12
C LEU A 139 2.31 4.54 0.35
N ILE A 140 2.26 5.81 0.70
CA ILE A 140 3.44 6.56 1.14
C ILE A 140 3.63 6.36 2.64
N LYS A 141 4.86 6.04 3.02
CA LYS A 141 5.22 5.77 4.40
C LYS A 141 5.51 7.07 5.15
N ASN A 142 5.31 7.03 6.47
CA ASN A 142 5.56 8.19 7.35
C ASN A 142 4.87 9.48 6.84
N ASP A 143 3.60 9.35 6.39
CA ASP A 143 2.74 10.45 5.90
C ASP A 143 1.50 10.60 6.80
N PRO A 144 1.65 11.11 8.04
CA PRO A 144 0.56 11.18 9.01
C PRO A 144 -0.60 12.06 8.54
N ASP A 145 -0.28 13.18 7.89
CA ASP A 145 -1.26 14.15 7.39
C ASP A 145 -1.85 13.77 6.03
N LYS A 146 -1.42 12.67 5.44
CA LYS A 146 -1.83 12.20 4.11
C LYS A 146 -1.59 13.19 2.96
N LYS A 147 -0.61 14.10 3.13
CA LYS A 147 -0.29 15.14 2.13
C LYS A 147 0.36 14.55 0.88
N GLU A 148 1.38 13.74 1.06
CA GLU A 148 2.12 13.18 -0.07
C GLU A 148 1.31 12.12 -0.81
N VAL A 149 0.53 11.29 -0.11
CA VAL A 149 -0.36 10.34 -0.77
C VAL A 149 -1.50 11.03 -1.50
N SER A 150 -2.03 12.15 -0.97
CA SER A 150 -3.03 12.96 -1.66
C SER A 150 -2.46 13.60 -2.92
N LYS A 151 -1.23 14.12 -2.88
CA LYS A 151 -0.52 14.64 -4.04
C LYS A 151 -0.33 13.58 -5.12
N LEU A 152 0.12 12.38 -4.73
CA LEU A 152 0.25 11.24 -5.64
C LEU A 152 -1.07 10.94 -6.37
N TRP A 153 -2.17 10.85 -5.64
CA TRP A 153 -3.46 10.54 -6.25
C TRP A 153 -4.01 11.67 -7.11
N ASN A 154 -3.78 12.94 -6.75
CA ASN A 154 -4.12 14.07 -7.61
C ASN A 154 -3.33 14.04 -8.93
N GLU A 155 -2.05 13.68 -8.92
CA GLU A 155 -1.24 13.48 -10.14
C GLU A 155 -1.79 12.32 -10.99
N MET A 156 -2.16 11.19 -10.36
CA MET A 156 -2.79 10.06 -11.03
C MET A 156 -4.14 10.44 -11.63
N ARG A 157 -4.96 11.21 -10.88
CA ARG A 157 -6.25 11.71 -11.34
C ARG A 157 -6.10 12.65 -12.53
N ALA A 158 -5.21 13.62 -12.48
CA ALA A 158 -4.97 14.55 -13.59
C ALA A 158 -4.52 13.82 -14.86
N TRP A 159 -3.62 12.83 -14.71
CA TRP A 159 -3.21 11.98 -15.82
C TRP A 159 -4.37 11.16 -16.37
N LYS A 160 -5.13 10.50 -15.51
CA LYS A 160 -6.31 9.70 -15.89
C LYS A 160 -7.36 10.55 -16.60
N ASP A 161 -7.72 11.71 -16.07
CA ASP A 161 -8.74 12.58 -16.65
C ASP A 161 -8.33 13.10 -18.04
N LYS A 162 -7.03 13.26 -18.29
CA LYS A 162 -6.51 13.65 -19.60
C LYS A 162 -6.62 12.55 -20.66
N TYR A 163 -6.34 11.30 -20.30
CA TYR A 163 -6.21 10.20 -21.26
C TYR A 163 -7.39 9.22 -21.22
N TYR A 164 -8.10 9.12 -20.09
CA TYR A 164 -9.19 8.19 -19.82
C TYR A 164 -10.33 8.88 -19.04
N PRO A 165 -10.94 9.96 -19.57
CA PRO A 165 -11.86 10.85 -18.84
C PRO A 165 -13.10 10.12 -18.30
N GLU A 166 -13.58 9.10 -19.01
CA GLU A 166 -14.81 8.36 -18.65
C GLU A 166 -14.60 7.31 -17.56
N THR A 167 -13.36 7.11 -17.10
CA THR A 167 -13.05 6.10 -16.08
C THR A 167 -13.14 6.66 -14.67
N VAL A 168 -13.32 5.75 -13.67
CA VAL A 168 -13.52 6.15 -12.28
C VAL A 168 -12.50 5.49 -11.35
N LEU A 169 -12.15 6.20 -10.26
CA LEU A 169 -11.36 5.67 -9.16
C LEU A 169 -12.22 5.65 -7.89
N ILE A 170 -12.29 4.48 -7.27
CA ILE A 170 -13.00 4.24 -6.02
C ILE A 170 -11.95 3.90 -4.97
N SER A 171 -11.83 4.68 -3.91
CA SER A 171 -10.85 4.40 -2.86
C SER A 171 -11.39 3.47 -1.78
N GLU A 172 -10.54 2.63 -1.26
CA GLU A 172 -10.67 2.09 0.08
C GLU A 172 -9.81 2.94 1.02
N TRP A 173 -10.38 4.04 1.49
CA TRP A 173 -9.74 4.99 2.40
C TRP A 173 -10.48 5.13 3.72
N ALA A 174 -11.79 4.92 3.68
CA ALA A 174 -12.74 5.08 4.80
C ALA A 174 -12.78 6.51 5.36
N ASN A 175 -12.42 7.49 4.55
CA ASN A 175 -12.50 8.90 4.88
C ASN A 175 -12.77 9.74 3.63
N PRO A 176 -14.04 9.88 3.19
CA PRO A 176 -14.40 10.64 2.00
C PRO A 176 -13.94 12.10 2.03
N GLN A 177 -13.83 12.71 3.22
CA GLN A 177 -13.36 14.09 3.37
C GLN A 177 -11.89 14.27 2.97
N GLN A 178 -11.09 13.20 3.05
CA GLN A 178 -9.71 13.18 2.56
C GLN A 178 -9.60 12.60 1.15
N ALA A 179 -10.31 11.51 0.88
CA ALA A 179 -10.19 10.76 -0.36
C ALA A 179 -10.68 11.56 -1.59
N ILE A 180 -11.81 12.26 -1.48
CA ILE A 180 -12.35 13.01 -2.62
C ILE A 180 -11.43 14.17 -3.01
N PRO A 181 -10.94 15.03 -2.10
CA PRO A 181 -9.94 16.03 -2.43
C PRO A 181 -8.61 15.45 -2.91
N ALA A 182 -8.26 14.21 -2.52
CA ALA A 182 -7.06 13.52 -3.00
C ALA A 182 -7.19 13.03 -4.46
N GLY A 183 -8.38 13.09 -5.08
CA GLY A 183 -8.58 12.78 -6.49
C GLY A 183 -9.47 11.57 -6.77
N PHE A 184 -10.05 10.93 -5.78
CA PHE A 184 -10.99 9.83 -5.98
C PHE A 184 -12.38 10.34 -6.37
N ASN A 185 -13.10 9.54 -7.15
CA ASN A 185 -14.49 9.83 -7.51
C ASN A 185 -15.45 9.41 -6.39
N ILE A 186 -15.10 8.30 -5.71
CA ILE A 186 -15.93 7.66 -4.69
C ILE A 186 -15.00 7.15 -3.58
N ASP A 187 -15.46 7.23 -2.34
CA ASP A 187 -14.92 6.49 -1.19
C ASP A 187 -16.08 5.85 -0.43
N PHE A 188 -15.79 4.87 0.40
CA PHE A 188 -16.81 4.20 1.20
C PHE A 188 -16.31 3.97 2.64
N TYR A 189 -17.25 3.98 3.55
CA TYR A 189 -16.94 3.66 4.95
C TYR A 189 -16.73 2.17 5.13
N ILE A 190 -15.75 1.83 5.95
CA ILE A 190 -15.48 0.47 6.42
C ILE A 190 -15.61 0.44 7.94
N HIS A 191 -15.80 -0.75 8.49
CA HIS A 191 -16.17 -0.93 9.90
C HIS A 191 -15.19 -0.30 10.91
N PHE A 192 -13.94 -0.10 10.56
CA PHE A 192 -12.95 0.52 11.44
C PHE A 192 -12.77 2.05 11.22
N GLY A 193 -13.46 2.65 10.25
CA GLY A 193 -13.33 4.08 9.94
C GLY A 193 -14.17 5.00 10.85
N LEU A 194 -15.37 4.57 11.19
CA LEU A 194 -16.31 5.33 12.02
C LEU A 194 -16.82 4.49 13.19
N LYS A 195 -16.75 5.03 14.42
CA LYS A 195 -17.21 4.31 15.62
C LYS A 195 -18.65 3.84 15.52
N GLY A 196 -19.57 4.72 15.07
CA GLY A 196 -20.97 4.39 14.89
C GLY A 196 -21.20 3.30 13.83
N TYR A 197 -20.48 3.35 12.72
CA TYR A 197 -20.57 2.35 11.66
C TYR A 197 -20.02 0.99 12.11
N ALA A 198 -18.92 0.98 12.87
CA ALA A 198 -18.39 -0.23 13.47
C ALA A 198 -19.38 -0.91 14.42
N SER A 199 -20.12 -0.13 15.24
CA SER A 199 -21.08 -0.69 16.19
C SER A 199 -22.27 -1.40 15.53
N LEU A 200 -22.64 -1.01 14.31
CA LEU A 200 -23.68 -1.70 13.54
C LEU A 200 -23.35 -3.18 13.25
N PHE A 201 -22.07 -3.49 13.11
CA PHE A 201 -21.59 -4.82 12.73
C PHE A 201 -21.08 -5.63 13.93
N PHE A 202 -20.53 -4.97 14.91
CA PHE A 202 -19.77 -5.63 15.99
C PHE A 202 -20.36 -5.47 17.39
N ASP A 203 -21.39 -4.63 17.59
CA ASP A 203 -22.09 -4.58 18.87
C ASP A 203 -23.04 -5.77 19.01
N ARG A 204 -22.56 -6.80 19.71
CA ARG A 204 -23.32 -8.02 19.98
C ARG A 204 -24.41 -7.86 21.05
N LYS A 205 -24.49 -6.71 21.71
CA LYS A 205 -25.46 -6.43 22.78
C LYS A 205 -26.82 -6.00 22.27
N THR A 206 -26.88 -5.52 21.04
CA THR A 206 -28.13 -5.14 20.38
C THR A 206 -28.17 -5.67 18.95
N PRO A 207 -29.35 -6.10 18.43
CA PRO A 207 -29.48 -6.64 17.06
C PRO A 207 -29.06 -5.63 15.97
N TRP A 208 -29.05 -4.35 16.26
CA TRP A 208 -28.86 -3.26 15.30
C TRP A 208 -27.68 -2.35 15.63
N GLY A 209 -26.86 -2.69 16.62
CA GLY A 209 -25.83 -1.77 17.13
C GLY A 209 -26.43 -0.57 17.87
N LYS A 210 -25.59 0.32 18.32
CA LYS A 210 -26.03 1.58 18.95
C LYS A 210 -26.04 2.71 17.92
N TRP A 211 -27.22 3.11 17.50
CA TRP A 211 -27.42 4.22 16.56
C TRP A 211 -27.23 5.60 17.18
N GLU A 212 -27.18 5.69 18.52
CA GLU A 212 -27.15 6.93 19.26
C GLU A 212 -25.75 7.22 19.85
N GLN A 213 -24.78 7.50 18.99
CA GLN A 213 -23.50 8.08 19.45
C GLN A 213 -22.95 9.06 18.43
#